data_491653ea46a02f174354ed6d840619fc
#
_entry.id   491653ea46a02f174354ed6d840619fc
#
_cell.length_a   1.000
_cell.length_b   1.000
_cell.length_c   1.000
_cell.angle_alpha   90.00
_cell.angle_beta   90.00
_cell.angle_gamma   90.00
#
_symmetry.space_group_name_H-M   'P 1'
#
loop_
_entity.id
_entity.type
_entity.pdbx_description
1 polymer ?
#
loop_
_entity_poly.entity_id
_entity_poly.type
_entity_poly.pdbx_seq_one_letter_code
_entity_poly.pdbx_strand_id
1 'polypeptide(L)'
;MSEYDNEETEIYIPTDEEYWEAYPEAQGVDRADILLQLSMSYCPEREGQPAITMAELAIEIYKEIGYAEEEIADFAFSYAVIAEHKAKIADYTGAIEAAKKALPLIQLHKLEHYEQLEWDLLRWFVKTGRDAEARELLNKLLEDNLEEALWNS
;
A
#
# COMPACT_ATOMS: atom_id res chain seq x y z
N MET A 1 -20.22 32.71 -5.21
CA MET A 1 -19.65 31.51 -4.59
C MET A 1 -20.14 30.29 -5.32
N SER A 2 -19.21 29.43 -5.59
CA SER A 2 -19.53 28.19 -6.29
C SER A 2 -19.94 27.12 -5.30
N GLU A 3 -21.01 26.41 -5.58
CA GLU A 3 -21.42 25.24 -4.82
C GLU A 3 -20.38 24.13 -4.91
N TYR A 4 -19.57 24.16 -5.96
CA TYR A 4 -18.51 23.20 -6.16
C TYR A 4 -17.44 23.21 -5.07
N ASP A 5 -17.13 24.38 -4.53
CA ASP A 5 -16.12 24.48 -3.48
C ASP A 5 -16.52 23.68 -2.24
N ASN A 6 -17.82 23.72 -1.91
CA ASN A 6 -18.34 22.96 -0.79
C ASN A 6 -18.38 21.47 -1.08
N GLU A 7 -18.74 21.08 -2.29
CA GLU A 7 -18.78 19.69 -2.69
C GLU A 7 -17.38 19.07 -2.73
N GLU A 8 -16.40 19.85 -3.20
CA GLU A 8 -15.02 19.38 -3.25
C GLU A 8 -14.40 19.16 -1.89
N THR A 9 -14.79 19.96 -0.90
CA THR A 9 -14.25 19.84 0.45
C THR A 9 -14.98 18.82 1.29
N GLU A 10 -16.13 18.35 0.84
CA GLU A 10 -16.98 17.42 1.57
C GLU A 10 -17.13 16.09 0.84
N ILE A 11 -16.04 15.56 0.33
CA ILE A 11 -16.08 14.24 -0.27
C ILE A 11 -16.42 13.23 0.82
N TYR A 12 -17.57 12.61 0.63
CA TYR A 12 -18.07 11.65 1.58
C TYR A 12 -17.35 10.31 1.42
N ILE A 13 -16.82 9.82 2.52
CA ILE A 13 -16.22 8.49 2.56
C ILE A 13 -17.22 7.60 3.27
N PRO A 14 -17.85 6.65 2.57
CA PRO A 14 -18.85 5.80 3.20
C PRO A 14 -18.24 4.97 4.31
N THR A 15 -19.02 4.74 5.35
CA THR A 15 -18.66 3.75 6.36
C THR A 15 -18.72 2.36 5.74
N ASP A 16 -18.13 1.39 6.38
CA ASP A 16 -18.20 0.01 5.93
C ASP A 16 -19.67 -0.43 5.74
N GLU A 17 -20.53 -0.13 6.72
CA GLU A 17 -21.96 -0.47 6.64
C GLU A 17 -22.66 0.16 5.46
N GLU A 18 -22.47 1.48 5.28
CA GLU A 18 -23.09 2.21 4.18
C GLU A 18 -22.63 1.68 2.82
N TYR A 19 -21.36 1.34 2.73
CA TYR A 19 -20.81 0.78 1.52
C TYR A 19 -21.48 -0.56 1.17
N TRP A 20 -21.67 -1.41 2.17
CA TRP A 20 -22.28 -2.72 1.95
C TRP A 20 -23.77 -2.66 1.71
N GLU A 21 -24.43 -1.59 2.12
CA GLU A 21 -25.82 -1.34 1.73
C GLU A 21 -25.91 -1.06 0.22
N ALA A 22 -24.91 -0.35 -0.32
CA ALA A 22 -24.85 -0.05 -1.75
C ALA A 22 -24.40 -1.27 -2.58
N TYR A 23 -23.58 -2.15 -2.00
CA TYR A 23 -23.04 -3.33 -2.70
C TYR A 23 -23.26 -4.59 -1.86
N PRO A 24 -24.52 -4.95 -1.61
CA PRO A 24 -24.83 -6.04 -0.67
C PRO A 24 -24.34 -7.41 -1.12
N GLU A 25 -24.05 -7.58 -2.40
CA GLU A 25 -23.57 -8.85 -2.94
C GLU A 25 -22.06 -9.02 -2.87
N ALA A 26 -21.32 -7.95 -2.57
CA ALA A 26 -19.88 -8.02 -2.49
C ALA A 26 -19.44 -8.73 -1.23
N GLN A 27 -18.77 -9.86 -1.38
CA GLN A 27 -18.28 -10.69 -0.28
C GLN A 27 -16.91 -11.26 -0.62
N GLY A 28 -16.18 -11.67 0.40
CA GLY A 28 -14.90 -12.32 0.22
C GLY A 28 -13.90 -11.46 -0.54
N VAL A 29 -13.28 -12.03 -1.55
CA VAL A 29 -12.25 -11.35 -2.33
C VAL A 29 -12.79 -10.10 -3.02
N ASP A 30 -14.01 -10.13 -3.52
CA ASP A 30 -14.62 -8.97 -4.17
C ASP A 30 -14.73 -7.79 -3.22
N ARG A 31 -15.12 -8.09 -1.99
CA ARG A 31 -15.21 -7.07 -0.94
C ARG A 31 -13.84 -6.45 -0.63
N ALA A 32 -12.83 -7.30 -0.47
CA ALA A 32 -11.48 -6.85 -0.21
C ALA A 32 -10.93 -6.00 -1.36
N ASP A 33 -11.14 -6.45 -2.59
CA ASP A 33 -10.69 -5.72 -3.79
C ASP A 33 -11.32 -4.33 -3.88
N ILE A 34 -12.61 -4.24 -3.59
CA ILE A 34 -13.31 -2.96 -3.61
C ILE A 34 -12.77 -2.01 -2.53
N LEU A 35 -12.55 -2.52 -1.33
CA LEU A 35 -11.96 -1.73 -0.25
C LEU A 35 -10.58 -1.20 -0.63
N LEU A 36 -9.77 -2.03 -1.26
CA LEU A 36 -8.45 -1.64 -1.70
C LEU A 36 -8.52 -0.56 -2.78
N GLN A 37 -9.43 -0.72 -3.74
CA GLN A 37 -9.63 0.29 -4.78
C GLN A 37 -10.10 1.62 -4.19
N LEU A 38 -10.99 1.60 -3.21
CA LEU A 38 -11.43 2.81 -2.53
C LEU A 38 -10.26 3.48 -1.80
N SER A 39 -9.41 2.69 -1.16
CA SER A 39 -8.22 3.20 -0.49
C SER A 39 -7.31 3.96 -1.45
N MET A 40 -7.22 3.51 -2.69
CA MET A 40 -6.37 4.13 -3.71
C MET A 40 -7.01 5.32 -4.42
N SER A 41 -8.32 5.46 -4.37
CA SER A 41 -9.08 6.38 -5.21
C SER A 41 -9.28 7.75 -4.59
N TYR A 42 -8.71 8.03 -3.44
CA TYR A 42 -8.93 9.30 -2.76
C TYR A 42 -8.14 10.44 -3.38
N CYS A 43 -8.75 11.61 -3.36
CA CYS A 43 -8.04 12.83 -3.66
C CYS A 43 -7.13 13.21 -2.48
N PRO A 44 -6.09 13.99 -2.73
CA PRO A 44 -5.07 14.30 -1.72
C PRO A 44 -5.59 14.79 -0.37
N GLU A 45 -6.70 15.50 -0.36
CA GLU A 45 -7.29 16.03 0.87
C GLU A 45 -7.89 14.94 1.76
N ARG A 46 -8.13 13.77 1.20
CA ARG A 46 -8.79 12.67 1.90
C ARG A 46 -7.89 11.48 2.15
N GLU A 47 -6.66 11.59 1.69
CA GLU A 47 -5.68 10.54 1.93
C GLU A 47 -5.32 10.48 3.42
N GLY A 48 -4.72 9.40 3.84
CA GLY A 48 -4.29 9.22 5.21
C GLY A 48 -5.13 8.19 5.94
N GLN A 49 -5.61 8.49 7.13
CA GLN A 49 -6.23 7.49 8.00
C GLN A 49 -7.42 6.75 7.36
N PRO A 50 -8.36 7.41 6.68
CA PRO A 50 -9.45 6.66 6.04
C PRO A 50 -8.97 5.67 4.99
N ALA A 51 -8.00 6.05 4.18
CA ALA A 51 -7.43 5.18 3.17
C ALA A 51 -6.70 4.00 3.82
N ILE A 52 -5.95 4.25 4.89
CA ILE A 52 -5.26 3.22 5.65
C ILE A 52 -6.26 2.22 6.22
N THR A 53 -7.34 2.71 6.83
CA THR A 53 -8.36 1.87 7.43
C THR A 53 -8.99 0.92 6.41
N MET A 54 -9.30 1.41 5.22
CA MET A 54 -9.86 0.58 4.17
C MET A 54 -8.91 -0.50 3.69
N ALA A 55 -7.64 -0.14 3.51
CA ALA A 55 -6.63 -1.12 3.12
C ALA A 55 -6.42 -2.18 4.22
N GLU A 56 -6.45 -1.78 5.49
CA GLU A 56 -6.35 -2.71 6.62
C GLU A 56 -7.53 -3.67 6.66
N LEU A 57 -8.75 -3.19 6.39
CA LEU A 57 -9.93 -4.05 6.30
C LEU A 57 -9.81 -5.04 5.14
N ALA A 58 -9.29 -4.61 4.01
CA ALA A 58 -9.04 -5.52 2.89
C ALA A 58 -8.09 -6.64 3.28
N ILE A 59 -7.01 -6.31 3.99
CA ILE A 59 -6.05 -7.30 4.49
C ILE A 59 -6.71 -8.30 5.43
N GLU A 60 -7.56 -7.84 6.35
CA GLU A 60 -8.26 -8.73 7.27
C GLU A 60 -9.13 -9.73 6.54
N ILE A 61 -9.83 -9.27 5.51
CA ILE A 61 -10.68 -10.15 4.69
C ILE A 61 -9.83 -11.17 3.92
N TYR A 62 -8.73 -10.73 3.31
CA TYR A 62 -7.82 -11.66 2.62
C TYR A 62 -7.30 -12.74 3.55
N LYS A 63 -7.00 -12.39 4.80
CA LYS A 63 -6.54 -13.36 5.80
C LYS A 63 -7.63 -14.34 6.20
N GLU A 64 -8.85 -13.86 6.40
CA GLU A 64 -9.98 -14.70 6.80
C GLU A 64 -10.35 -15.74 5.75
N ILE A 65 -10.31 -15.38 4.48
CA ILE A 65 -10.68 -16.30 3.41
C ILE A 65 -9.53 -17.21 2.97
N GLY A 66 -8.33 -16.97 3.51
CA GLY A 66 -7.14 -17.69 3.06
C GLY A 66 -6.82 -17.34 1.61
N TYR A 67 -5.83 -16.54 1.34
CA TYR A 67 -5.53 -16.08 0.00
C TYR A 67 -4.95 -17.21 -0.87
N ALA A 68 -5.43 -17.28 -2.11
CA ALA A 68 -4.88 -18.17 -3.13
C ALA A 68 -3.73 -17.47 -3.85
N GLU A 69 -2.99 -18.21 -4.69
CA GLU A 69 -1.82 -17.68 -5.38
C GLU A 69 -2.11 -16.41 -6.19
N GLU A 70 -3.25 -16.36 -6.83
CA GLU A 70 -3.67 -15.20 -7.62
C GLU A 70 -4.01 -13.97 -6.77
N GLU A 71 -4.33 -14.19 -5.49
CA GLU A 71 -4.70 -13.13 -4.56
C GLU A 71 -3.51 -12.63 -3.74
N ILE A 72 -2.38 -13.32 -3.78
CA ILE A 72 -1.17 -12.92 -3.08
C ILE A 72 -0.67 -11.56 -3.56
N ALA A 73 -0.79 -11.29 -4.86
CA ALA A 73 -0.40 -9.99 -5.42
C ALA A 73 -1.21 -8.86 -4.80
N ASP A 74 -2.53 -9.04 -4.66
CA ASP A 74 -3.41 -8.04 -4.04
C ASP A 74 -3.12 -7.90 -2.55
N PHE A 75 -2.81 -9.00 -1.90
CA PHE A 75 -2.44 -9.00 -0.48
C PHE A 75 -1.16 -8.20 -0.24
N ALA A 76 -0.13 -8.46 -1.03
CA ALA A 76 1.14 -7.71 -0.97
C ALA A 76 0.92 -6.24 -1.33
N PHE A 77 0.11 -5.98 -2.34
CA PHE A 77 -0.22 -4.64 -2.79
C PHE A 77 -0.93 -3.84 -1.69
N SER A 78 -1.80 -4.47 -0.92
CA SER A 78 -2.49 -3.83 0.21
C SER A 78 -1.49 -3.27 1.22
N TYR A 79 -0.46 -4.01 1.56
CA TYR A 79 0.59 -3.52 2.45
C TYR A 79 1.39 -2.38 1.84
N ALA A 80 1.67 -2.44 0.54
CA ALA A 80 2.36 -1.36 -0.16
C ALA A 80 1.53 -0.07 -0.16
N VAL A 81 0.23 -0.18 -0.37
CA VAL A 81 -0.71 0.96 -0.29
C VAL A 81 -0.71 1.58 1.11
N ILE A 82 -0.76 0.76 2.14
CA ILE A 82 -0.69 1.24 3.53
C ILE A 82 0.62 1.99 3.77
N ALA A 83 1.73 1.45 3.28
CA ALA A 83 3.04 2.08 3.44
C ALA A 83 3.04 3.48 2.81
N GLU A 84 2.54 3.61 1.60
CA GLU A 84 2.47 4.91 0.93
C GLU A 84 1.59 5.90 1.67
N HIS A 85 0.42 5.48 2.12
CA HIS A 85 -0.49 6.37 2.85
C HIS A 85 0.09 6.81 4.19
N LYS A 86 0.74 5.91 4.90
CA LYS A 86 1.40 6.25 6.16
C LYS A 86 2.54 7.25 5.94
N ALA A 87 3.31 7.08 4.88
CA ALA A 87 4.37 8.03 4.53
C ALA A 87 3.80 9.41 4.21
N LYS A 88 2.65 9.49 3.54
CA LYS A 88 2.00 10.76 3.22
C LYS A 88 1.58 11.55 4.46
N ILE A 89 1.23 10.87 5.54
CA ILE A 89 0.93 11.52 6.81
C ILE A 89 2.16 11.61 7.73
N ALA A 90 3.34 11.39 7.19
CA ALA A 90 4.62 11.44 7.88
C ALA A 90 4.81 10.37 8.97
N ASP A 91 4.03 9.30 8.92
CA ASP A 91 4.24 8.13 9.79
C ASP A 91 5.22 7.17 9.13
N TYR A 92 6.49 7.55 9.11
CA TYR A 92 7.53 6.78 8.43
C TYR A 92 7.82 5.45 9.12
N THR A 93 7.70 5.39 10.44
CA THR A 93 7.85 4.13 11.18
C THR A 93 6.78 3.14 10.77
N GLY A 94 5.53 3.58 10.70
CA GLY A 94 4.43 2.74 10.24
C GLY A 94 4.57 2.35 8.78
N ALA A 95 5.06 3.26 7.93
CA ALA A 95 5.33 2.98 6.52
C ALA A 95 6.39 1.88 6.36
N ILE A 96 7.45 1.94 7.16
CA ILE A 96 8.51 0.92 7.19
C ILE A 96 7.94 -0.45 7.57
N GLU A 97 7.12 -0.49 8.61
CA GLU A 97 6.52 -1.75 9.07
C GLU A 97 5.65 -2.39 7.99
N ALA A 98 4.83 -1.58 7.31
CA ALA A 98 3.99 -2.07 6.23
C ALA A 98 4.82 -2.55 5.03
N ALA A 99 5.85 -1.80 4.65
CA ALA A 99 6.75 -2.20 3.57
C ALA A 99 7.47 -3.52 3.89
N LYS A 100 7.88 -3.70 5.13
CA LYS A 100 8.53 -4.95 5.57
C LYS A 100 7.61 -6.16 5.50
N LYS A 101 6.30 -5.96 5.53
CA LYS A 101 5.33 -7.04 5.32
C LYS A 101 5.10 -7.32 3.84
N ALA A 102 5.14 -6.30 3.00
CA ALA A 102 4.94 -6.45 1.56
C ALA A 102 6.14 -7.10 0.88
N LEU A 103 7.35 -6.66 1.19
CA LEU A 103 8.56 -7.07 0.47
C LEU A 103 8.83 -8.57 0.47
N PRO A 104 8.70 -9.31 1.58
CA PRO A 104 8.91 -10.76 1.54
C PRO A 104 7.95 -11.48 0.59
N LEU A 105 6.70 -11.03 0.52
CA LEU A 105 5.72 -11.59 -0.39
C LEU A 105 6.07 -11.29 -1.84
N ILE A 106 6.50 -10.06 -2.10
CA ILE A 106 6.92 -9.62 -3.43
C ILE A 106 8.10 -10.45 -3.91
N GLN A 107 9.10 -10.66 -3.06
CA GLN A 107 10.29 -11.42 -3.40
C GLN A 107 10.00 -12.91 -3.58
N LEU A 108 9.25 -13.50 -2.66
CA LEU A 108 8.93 -14.93 -2.68
C LEU A 108 8.12 -15.30 -3.93
N HIS A 109 7.17 -14.47 -4.31
CA HIS A 109 6.28 -14.73 -5.45
C HIS A 109 6.71 -14.02 -6.72
N LYS A 110 7.88 -13.39 -6.71
CA LYS A 110 8.46 -12.68 -7.88
C LYS A 110 7.49 -11.70 -8.52
N LEU A 111 6.84 -10.91 -7.69
CA LEU A 111 5.90 -9.89 -8.15
C LEU A 111 6.66 -8.72 -8.78
N GLU A 112 6.15 -8.22 -9.88
CA GLU A 112 6.75 -7.12 -10.62
C GLU A 112 6.18 -5.77 -10.19
N HIS A 113 6.86 -4.69 -10.57
CA HIS A 113 6.40 -3.30 -10.39
C HIS A 113 6.47 -2.76 -8.96
N TYR A 114 7.37 -3.32 -8.13
CA TYR A 114 7.55 -2.88 -6.75
C TYR A 114 8.93 -2.28 -6.47
N GLU A 115 9.69 -1.99 -7.52
CA GLU A 115 11.05 -1.43 -7.36
C GLU A 115 11.02 -0.11 -6.60
N GLN A 116 9.99 0.70 -6.83
CA GLN A 116 9.86 1.99 -6.16
C GLN A 116 9.68 1.82 -4.63
N LEU A 117 9.03 0.75 -4.21
CA LEU A 117 8.82 0.51 -2.78
C LEU A 117 10.13 0.35 -2.03
N GLU A 118 11.11 -0.34 -2.61
CA GLU A 118 12.42 -0.51 -1.99
C GLU A 118 13.17 0.83 -1.88
N TRP A 119 13.10 1.66 -2.93
CA TRP A 119 13.70 3.00 -2.90
C TRP A 119 13.00 3.91 -1.89
N ASP A 120 11.69 3.80 -1.79
CA ASP A 120 10.92 4.54 -0.78
C ASP A 120 11.29 4.09 0.63
N LEU A 121 11.42 2.79 0.85
CA LEU A 121 11.84 2.24 2.12
C LEU A 121 13.23 2.77 2.53
N LEU A 122 14.14 2.85 1.58
CA LEU A 122 15.46 3.43 1.81
C LEU A 122 15.34 4.86 2.34
N ARG A 123 14.51 5.67 1.70
CA ARG A 123 14.28 7.06 2.15
C ARG A 123 13.68 7.12 3.55
N TRP A 124 12.74 6.21 3.86
CA TRP A 124 12.11 6.18 5.17
C TRP A 124 13.09 5.75 6.26
N PHE A 125 13.99 4.84 5.97
CA PHE A 125 15.07 4.49 6.90
C PHE A 125 15.95 5.71 7.21
N VAL A 126 16.31 6.47 6.19
CA VAL A 126 17.11 7.69 6.38
C VAL A 126 16.35 8.70 7.22
N LYS A 127 15.07 8.92 6.91
CA LYS A 127 14.23 9.88 7.63
C LYS A 127 14.06 9.53 9.12
N THR A 128 14.09 8.26 9.44
CA THR A 128 13.94 7.79 10.84
C THR A 128 15.28 7.53 11.54
N GLY A 129 16.40 7.84 10.90
CA GLY A 129 17.73 7.64 11.48
C GLY A 129 18.18 6.20 11.56
N ARG A 130 17.58 5.31 10.80
CA ARG A 130 17.91 3.88 10.75
C ARG A 130 19.03 3.64 9.74
N ASP A 131 20.19 4.22 10.00
CA ASP A 131 21.31 4.28 9.05
C ASP A 131 21.88 2.91 8.68
N ALA A 132 21.96 1.99 9.62
CA ALA A 132 22.48 0.64 9.36
C ALA A 132 21.59 -0.10 8.37
N GLU A 133 20.27 -0.05 8.56
CA GLU A 133 19.30 -0.66 7.67
C GLU A 133 19.31 0.02 6.31
N ALA A 134 19.46 1.34 6.29
CA ALA A 134 19.55 2.10 5.04
C ALA A 134 20.76 1.68 4.21
N ARG A 135 21.92 1.51 4.86
CA ARG A 135 23.15 1.07 4.17
C ARG A 135 23.02 -0.34 3.62
N GLU A 136 22.46 -1.24 4.39
CA GLU A 136 22.26 -2.63 3.97
C GLU A 136 21.35 -2.68 2.73
N LEU A 137 20.23 -1.94 2.77
CA LEU A 137 19.30 -1.89 1.64
C LEU A 137 19.94 -1.23 0.42
N LEU A 138 20.67 -0.13 0.62
CA LEU A 138 21.35 0.54 -0.48
C LEU A 138 22.35 -0.37 -1.18
N ASN A 139 23.15 -1.11 -0.41
CA ASN A 139 24.10 -2.05 -0.98
C ASN A 139 23.40 -3.12 -1.80
N LYS A 140 22.31 -3.65 -1.30
CA LYS A 140 21.51 -4.64 -2.05
C LYS A 140 20.98 -4.07 -3.35
N LEU A 141 20.41 -2.86 -3.31
CA LEU A 141 19.87 -2.21 -4.51
C LEU A 141 20.94 -1.92 -5.54
N LEU A 142 22.13 -1.53 -5.10
CA LEU A 142 23.25 -1.27 -6.01
C LEU A 142 23.76 -2.57 -6.64
N GLU A 143 23.84 -3.66 -5.89
CA GLU A 143 24.22 -4.98 -6.42
C GLU A 143 23.23 -5.48 -7.45
N ASP A 144 21.93 -5.37 -7.17
CA ASP A 144 20.87 -5.79 -8.09
C ASP A 144 20.94 -4.98 -9.39
N ASN A 145 21.14 -3.67 -9.31
CA ASN A 145 21.27 -2.82 -10.49
C ASN A 145 22.52 -3.13 -11.30
N LEU A 146 23.60 -3.45 -10.62
CA LEU A 146 24.85 -3.81 -11.30
C LEU A 146 24.70 -5.13 -12.07
N GLU A 147 24.08 -6.12 -11.46
CA GLU A 147 23.82 -7.40 -12.13
C GLU A 147 22.94 -7.20 -13.36
N GLU A 148 21.89 -6.43 -13.24
CA GLU A 148 21.01 -6.12 -14.36
C GLU A 148 21.75 -5.41 -15.48
N ALA A 149 22.60 -4.46 -15.14
CA ALA A 149 23.42 -3.74 -16.13
C ALA A 149 24.39 -4.67 -16.85
N LEU A 150 24.99 -5.62 -16.12
CA LEU A 150 25.90 -6.60 -16.71
C LEU A 150 25.18 -7.55 -17.65
N TRP A 151 23.96 -7.97 -17.30
CA TRP A 151 23.17 -8.86 -18.14
C TRP A 151 22.66 -8.20 -19.41
N ASN A 152 22.42 -6.89 -19.37
CA ASN A 152 21.87 -6.12 -20.49
C ASN A 152 22.93 -5.46 -21.37
N SER A 153 24.18 -5.65 -21.05
CA SER A 153 25.29 -5.07 -21.82
C SER A 153 25.76 -5.92 -23.00
#